data_92d30cb947868a8a8a900c74d752897a
#
_entry.id   92d30cb947868a8a8a900c74d752897a
#
_cell.length_a   1.000
_cell.length_b   1.000
_cell.length_c   1.000
_cell.angle_alpha   90.00
_cell.angle_beta   90.00
_cell.angle_gamma   90.00
#
_symmetry.space_group_name_H-M   'P 1'
#
loop_
_entity.id
_entity.type
_entity.pdbx_description
1 polymer ?
#
loop_
_entity_poly.entity_id
_entity_poly.type
_entity_poly.pdbx_seq_one_letter_code
_entity_poly.pdbx_strand_id
1 'polypeptide(L)'
;MLIQTPDHIDFNIQDCLIVSKLKPNNTQLLDMTFAWHIAKYVKSNAIIFCKDQCTLGVGAGQMSRVDSTRIAAIKAENANLNLSDSVVASDAFFPFRDGIDVLASYGAKCVIQPGGSIRDDEVIDAANEHNLIMLFTNTRHFKH
;
A
#
# COMPACT_ATOMS: atom_id res chain seq x y z
N MET A 1 -15.14 -24.08 12.94
CA MET A 1 -14.91 -23.50 12.64
C MET A 1 -15.10 -22.54 12.05
N LEU A 2 -15.24 -22.38 11.81
CA LEU A 2 -15.38 -21.58 11.36
C LEU A 2 -15.21 -20.80 10.65
N ILE A 3 -15.17 -20.57 10.47
CA ILE A 3 -15.25 -19.98 9.88
C ILE A 3 -15.20 -19.17 9.02
N GLN A 4 -15.09 -19.13 8.58
CA GLN A 4 -14.81 -18.48 7.74
C GLN A 4 -14.95 -17.35 7.45
N THR A 5 -14.16 -17.01 7.29
CA THR A 5 -14.58 -15.74 7.16
C THR A 5 -14.74 -15.21 5.76
N PRO A 6 -15.85 -14.59 5.48
CA PRO A 6 -16.17 -14.20 4.12
C PRO A 6 -15.42 -12.99 3.60
N ASP A 7 -14.83 -12.20 4.46
CA ASP A 7 -14.22 -10.95 4.02
C ASP A 7 -13.10 -11.14 3.01
N HIS A 8 -12.26 -12.12 3.24
CA HIS A 8 -11.11 -12.31 2.37
C HIS A 8 -11.49 -12.83 1.01
N ILE A 9 -12.68 -13.38 0.89
CA ILE A 9 -13.14 -13.90 -0.38
C ILE A 9 -13.45 -12.78 -1.35
N ASP A 10 -13.83 -11.63 -0.82
CA ASP A 10 -14.34 -10.54 -1.65
C ASP A 10 -13.26 -9.70 -2.27
N PHE A 11 -12.01 -9.81 -1.81
CA PHE A 11 -10.97 -8.99 -2.38
C PHE A 11 -10.44 -9.60 -3.67
N ASN A 12 -10.46 -8.79 -4.72
CA ASN A 12 -9.89 -9.15 -6.00
C ASN A 12 -9.16 -7.93 -6.53
N ILE A 13 -7.85 -8.06 -6.74
CA ILE A 13 -7.05 -6.93 -7.18
C ILE A 13 -7.48 -6.41 -8.55
N GLN A 14 -8.11 -7.25 -9.35
CA GLN A 14 -8.63 -6.82 -10.65
C GLN A 14 -9.77 -5.82 -10.52
N ASP A 15 -10.42 -5.78 -9.37
CA ASP A 15 -11.50 -4.83 -9.10
C ASP A 15 -10.98 -3.49 -8.61
N CYS A 16 -9.68 -3.38 -8.34
CA CYS A 16 -9.09 -2.13 -7.89
C CYS A 16 -8.95 -1.16 -9.04
N LEU A 17 -8.99 0.13 -8.72
CA LEU A 17 -8.86 1.17 -9.71
C LEU A 17 -7.40 1.59 -9.85
N ILE A 18 -6.86 1.51 -11.05
CA ILE A 18 -5.51 2.01 -11.34
C ILE A 18 -5.62 3.51 -11.57
N VAL A 19 -5.08 4.31 -10.65
CA VAL A 19 -5.23 5.76 -10.71
C VAL A 19 -3.98 6.47 -11.20
N SER A 20 -2.85 5.78 -11.26
CA SER A 20 -1.59 6.35 -11.75
C SER A 20 -1.49 6.21 -13.27
N LYS A 21 -0.54 6.94 -13.86
CA LYS A 21 -0.27 6.83 -15.29
C LYS A 21 0.34 5.49 -15.65
N LEU A 22 1.24 4.98 -14.78
CA LEU A 22 1.87 3.70 -14.98
C LEU A 22 0.95 2.59 -14.47
N LYS A 23 1.07 1.41 -15.07
CA LYS A 23 0.24 0.27 -14.73
C LYS A 23 1.11 -0.86 -14.19
N PRO A 24 0.59 -1.66 -13.25
CA PRO A 24 1.38 -2.75 -12.68
C PRO A 24 1.48 -3.93 -13.64
N ASN A 25 2.58 -4.67 -13.54
CA ASN A 25 2.71 -5.96 -14.21
C ASN A 25 2.15 -7.05 -13.30
N ASN A 26 2.14 -8.30 -13.78
CA ASN A 26 1.56 -9.41 -13.03
C ASN A 26 2.28 -9.67 -11.72
N THR A 27 3.61 -9.58 -11.70
CA THR A 27 4.38 -9.78 -10.48
C THR A 27 4.02 -8.72 -9.44
N GLN A 28 3.91 -7.48 -9.88
CA GLN A 28 3.54 -6.38 -8.99
C GLN A 28 2.12 -6.55 -8.46
N LEU A 29 1.20 -7.02 -9.29
CA LEU A 29 -0.17 -7.29 -8.84
C LEU A 29 -0.20 -8.37 -7.77
N LEU A 30 0.58 -9.43 -7.93
CA LEU A 30 0.67 -10.49 -6.92
C LEU A 30 1.24 -9.95 -5.61
N ASP A 31 2.28 -9.14 -5.71
CA ASP A 31 2.90 -8.57 -4.52
C ASP A 31 1.97 -7.60 -3.80
N MET A 32 1.21 -6.80 -4.56
CA MET A 32 0.25 -5.88 -3.96
C MET A 32 -0.91 -6.64 -3.29
N THR A 33 -1.36 -7.74 -3.90
CA THR A 33 -2.39 -8.57 -3.30
C THR A 33 -1.91 -9.14 -1.97
N PHE A 34 -0.68 -9.66 -1.96
CA PHE A 34 -0.08 -10.21 -0.75
C PHE A 34 0.05 -9.12 0.34
N ALA A 35 0.58 -7.97 -0.02
CA ALA A 35 0.75 -6.87 0.92
C ALA A 35 -0.59 -6.39 1.48
N TRP A 36 -1.61 -6.33 0.62
CA TRP A 36 -2.93 -5.89 1.04
C TRP A 36 -3.53 -6.86 2.07
N HIS A 37 -3.38 -8.15 1.84
CA HIS A 37 -3.88 -9.15 2.80
C HIS A 37 -3.19 -9.00 4.15
N ILE A 38 -1.88 -8.76 4.15
CA ILE A 38 -1.16 -8.56 5.40
C ILE A 38 -1.63 -7.30 6.11
N ALA A 39 -1.82 -6.21 5.36
CA ALA A 39 -2.23 -4.94 5.94
C ALA A 39 -3.55 -5.06 6.70
N LYS A 40 -4.43 -5.95 6.27
CA LYS A 40 -5.72 -6.13 6.91
C LYS A 40 -5.62 -6.76 8.30
N TYR A 41 -4.53 -7.43 8.60
CA TYR A 41 -4.34 -8.10 9.89
C TYR A 41 -3.44 -7.33 10.84
N VAL A 42 -2.93 -6.18 10.40
CA VAL A 42 -2.01 -5.38 11.18
C VAL A 42 -2.75 -4.18 11.75
N LYS A 43 -2.34 -3.76 12.93
CA LYS A 43 -2.99 -2.64 13.59
C LYS A 43 -2.74 -1.33 12.83
N SER A 44 -3.80 -0.58 12.62
CA SER A 44 -3.72 0.73 11.96
C SER A 44 -2.85 1.71 12.76
N ASN A 45 -2.15 2.59 12.18
CA ASN A 45 -2.00 2.79 10.74
C ASN A 45 -0.96 1.82 10.20
N ALA A 46 -1.36 0.94 9.29
CA ALA A 46 -0.46 -0.10 8.82
C ALA A 46 0.15 0.26 7.47
N ILE A 47 1.45 0.12 7.37
CA ILE A 47 2.21 0.25 6.13
C ILE A 47 3.04 -1.02 5.98
N ILE A 48 2.86 -1.72 4.87
CA ILE A 48 3.53 -2.99 4.60
C ILE A 48 4.36 -2.84 3.32
N PHE A 49 5.66 -3.09 3.42
CA PHE A 49 6.52 -3.18 2.23
C PHE A 49 6.71 -4.65 1.88
N CYS A 50 6.48 -5.01 0.64
CA CYS A 50 6.63 -6.39 0.15
C CYS A 50 7.35 -6.41 -1.18
N LYS A 51 8.00 -7.54 -1.46
CA LYS A 51 8.56 -7.81 -2.77
C LYS A 51 8.72 -9.32 -2.90
N ASP A 52 8.41 -9.85 -4.08
CA ASP A 52 8.48 -11.28 -4.37
C ASP A 52 7.68 -12.10 -3.35
N GLN A 53 6.52 -11.55 -2.96
CA GLN A 53 5.61 -12.15 -1.99
C GLN A 53 6.27 -12.41 -0.64
N CYS A 54 7.21 -11.54 -0.28
CA CYS A 54 7.85 -11.56 1.03
C CYS A 54 7.69 -10.20 1.68
N THR A 55 7.41 -10.19 2.97
CA THR A 55 7.31 -8.96 3.73
C THR A 55 8.72 -8.43 4.01
N LEU A 56 8.96 -7.19 3.64
CA LEU A 56 10.26 -6.54 3.87
C LEU A 56 10.24 -5.69 5.12
N GLY A 57 9.14 -5.00 5.38
CA GLY A 57 9.02 -4.16 6.55
C GLY A 57 7.56 -3.90 6.88
N VAL A 58 7.27 -3.78 8.17
CA VAL A 58 5.92 -3.54 8.66
C VAL A 58 5.97 -2.40 9.66
N GLY A 59 5.19 -1.36 9.41
CA GLY A 59 4.94 -0.30 10.38
C GLY A 59 3.48 -0.36 10.77
N ALA A 60 3.20 -0.38 12.05
CA ALA A 60 1.84 -0.57 12.55
C ALA A 60 1.60 0.19 13.83
N GLY A 61 0.34 0.55 14.04
CA GLY A 61 -0.08 1.15 15.30
C GLY A 61 0.40 2.58 15.53
N GLN A 62 0.87 3.25 14.48
CA GLN A 62 1.38 4.61 14.61
C GLN A 62 0.30 5.63 14.32
N MET A 63 0.52 6.86 14.78
CA MET A 63 -0.46 7.93 14.62
C MET A 63 -0.56 8.41 13.18
N SER A 64 0.50 8.32 12.40
CA SER A 64 0.49 8.79 11.01
C SER A 64 1.09 7.76 10.07
N ARG A 65 0.75 7.90 8.78
CA ARG A 65 1.31 7.04 7.75
C ARG A 65 2.79 7.29 7.54
N VAL A 66 3.23 8.53 7.70
CA VAL A 66 4.65 8.85 7.60
C VAL A 66 5.43 8.11 8.67
N ASP A 67 4.92 8.11 9.91
CA ASP A 67 5.58 7.39 11.00
C ASP A 67 5.59 5.89 10.77
N SER A 68 4.46 5.32 10.33
CA SER A 68 4.40 3.90 10.02
C SER A 68 5.36 3.53 8.90
N THR A 69 5.46 4.38 7.88
CA THR A 69 6.39 4.17 6.77
C THR A 69 7.83 4.16 7.25
N ARG A 70 8.20 5.11 8.09
CA ARG A 70 9.57 5.20 8.60
C ARG A 70 9.92 4.00 9.45
N ILE A 71 8.99 3.54 10.29
CA ILE A 71 9.21 2.37 11.13
C ILE A 71 9.37 1.12 10.26
N ALA A 72 8.54 0.95 9.26
CA ALA A 72 8.65 -0.18 8.34
C ALA A 72 10.00 -0.17 7.64
N ALA A 73 10.44 1.00 7.18
CA ALA A 73 11.72 1.14 6.50
C ALA A 73 12.89 0.85 7.43
N ILE A 74 12.83 1.33 8.67
CA ILE A 74 13.88 1.06 9.66
C ILE A 74 13.99 -0.43 9.94
N LYS A 75 12.86 -1.11 10.08
CA LYS A 75 12.88 -2.56 10.32
C LYS A 75 13.49 -3.32 9.16
N ALA A 76 13.15 -2.92 7.92
CA ALA A 76 13.73 -3.54 6.74
C ALA A 76 15.24 -3.31 6.70
N GLU A 77 15.67 -2.09 6.98
CA GLU A 77 17.08 -1.73 6.98
C GLU A 77 17.85 -2.52 8.01
N ASN A 78 17.29 -2.64 9.22
CA ASN A 78 17.92 -3.41 10.30
C ASN A 78 18.05 -4.90 9.96
N ALA A 79 17.17 -5.39 9.10
CA ALA A 79 17.22 -6.78 8.63
C ALA A 79 18.04 -6.92 7.34
N ASN A 80 18.68 -5.85 6.88
CA ASN A 80 19.47 -5.80 5.65
C ASN A 80 18.63 -6.13 4.41
N LEU A 81 17.37 -5.71 4.41
CA LEU A 81 16.49 -5.91 3.28
C LEU A 81 16.41 -4.63 2.45
N ASN A 82 16.39 -4.80 1.13
CA ASN A 82 16.38 -3.67 0.21
C ASN A 82 14.93 -3.35 -0.19
N LEU A 83 14.54 -2.09 -0.01
CA LEU A 83 13.19 -1.64 -0.33
C LEU A 83 13.03 -1.17 -1.78
N SER A 84 14.10 -1.14 -2.57
CA SER A 84 14.02 -0.71 -3.95
C SER A 84 13.08 -1.58 -4.75
N ASP A 85 12.21 -0.96 -5.54
CA ASP A 85 11.21 -1.63 -6.38
C ASP A 85 10.19 -2.44 -5.58
N SER A 86 10.03 -2.14 -4.30
CA SER A 86 9.05 -2.82 -3.46
C SER A 86 7.64 -2.32 -3.76
N VAL A 87 6.65 -3.10 -3.32
CA VAL A 87 5.27 -2.66 -3.31
C VAL A 87 4.87 -2.34 -1.88
N VAL A 88 3.92 -1.43 -1.73
CA VAL A 88 3.48 -0.95 -0.43
C VAL A 88 1.97 -1.05 -0.34
N ALA A 89 1.47 -1.56 0.79
CA ALA A 89 0.05 -1.52 1.10
C ALA A 89 -0.18 -0.63 2.31
N SER A 90 -1.22 0.18 2.24
CA SER A 90 -1.66 0.99 3.36
C SER A 90 -3.11 0.66 3.66
N ASP A 91 -3.44 0.48 4.93
CA ASP A 91 -4.80 0.12 5.34
C ASP A 91 -5.78 1.29 5.29
N ALA A 92 -5.28 2.50 5.08
CA ALA A 92 -6.13 3.68 4.98
C ALA A 92 -5.54 4.66 3.96
N PHE A 93 -6.37 5.62 3.54
CA PHE A 93 -5.93 6.57 2.52
C PHE A 93 -4.81 7.49 3.05
N PHE A 94 -4.06 8.04 2.11
CA PHE A 94 -3.04 9.04 2.42
C PHE A 94 -3.71 10.41 2.41
N PRO A 95 -3.69 11.14 3.53
CA PRO A 95 -4.36 12.44 3.59
C PRO A 95 -3.61 13.54 2.85
N PHE A 96 -2.30 13.39 2.67
CA PHE A 96 -1.45 14.38 2.01
C PHE A 96 -0.40 13.67 1.17
N ARG A 97 0.22 14.41 0.26
CA ARG A 97 1.21 13.84 -0.62
C ARG A 97 2.51 13.44 0.08
N ASP A 98 2.76 13.97 1.28
CA ASP A 98 4.02 13.72 1.98
C ASP A 98 4.25 12.23 2.26
N GLY A 99 3.19 11.47 2.52
CA GLY A 99 3.30 10.03 2.69
C GLY A 99 3.84 9.35 1.44
N ILE A 100 3.35 9.77 0.28
CA ILE A 100 3.82 9.22 -0.99
C ILE A 100 5.26 9.63 -1.27
N ASP A 101 5.60 10.88 -0.99
CA ASP A 101 6.97 11.36 -1.17
C ASP A 101 7.96 10.55 -0.33
N VAL A 102 7.58 10.22 0.91
CA VAL A 102 8.42 9.40 1.80
C VAL A 102 8.57 7.98 1.25
N LEU A 103 7.46 7.37 0.80
CA LEU A 103 7.52 6.03 0.20
C LEU A 103 8.47 6.00 -0.99
N ALA A 104 8.37 7.01 -1.85
CA ALA A 104 9.24 7.10 -3.01
C ALA A 104 10.70 7.22 -2.62
N SER A 105 10.98 7.95 -1.54
CA SER A 105 12.36 8.14 -1.07
C SER A 105 13.00 6.84 -0.61
N TYR A 106 12.19 5.85 -0.20
CA TYR A 106 12.70 4.54 0.19
C TYR A 106 12.76 3.56 -0.98
N GLY A 107 12.36 3.98 -2.17
CA GLY A 107 12.47 3.14 -3.35
C GLY A 107 11.23 2.36 -3.71
N ALA A 108 10.10 2.62 -3.07
CA ALA A 108 8.86 1.94 -3.41
C ALA A 108 8.47 2.21 -4.87
N LYS A 109 7.88 1.22 -5.51
CA LYS A 109 7.47 1.32 -6.90
C LYS A 109 5.96 1.30 -7.06
N CYS A 110 5.27 0.61 -6.18
CA CYS A 110 3.82 0.46 -6.25
C CYS A 110 3.20 0.73 -4.89
N VAL A 111 1.99 1.30 -4.90
CA VAL A 111 1.23 1.57 -3.68
C VAL A 111 -0.21 1.12 -3.89
N ILE A 112 -0.74 0.38 -2.93
CA ILE A 112 -2.16 0.02 -2.92
C ILE A 112 -2.76 0.56 -1.63
N GLN A 113 -3.84 1.33 -1.77
CA GLN A 113 -4.49 2.00 -0.65
C GLN A 113 -5.99 2.16 -0.96
N PRO A 114 -6.80 2.46 0.06
CA PRO A 114 -8.24 2.62 -0.19
C PRO A 114 -8.61 3.84 -1.03
N GLY A 115 -7.90 4.94 -0.88
CA GLY A 115 -8.34 6.21 -1.45
C GLY A 115 -9.47 6.81 -0.62
N GLY A 116 -10.08 7.87 -1.11
CA GLY A 116 -11.22 8.49 -0.44
C GLY A 116 -10.92 9.78 0.30
N SER A 117 -9.70 10.28 0.20
CA SER A 117 -9.34 11.57 0.76
C SER A 117 -9.80 12.69 -0.18
N ILE A 118 -10.11 13.85 0.39
CA ILE A 118 -10.39 15.02 -0.43
C ILE A 118 -9.16 15.47 -1.22
N ARG A 119 -7.99 14.96 -0.83
CA ARG A 119 -6.72 15.29 -1.48
C ARG A 119 -6.21 14.14 -2.36
N ASP A 120 -7.09 13.26 -2.80
CA ASP A 120 -6.69 12.16 -3.67
C ASP A 120 -5.96 12.64 -4.92
N ASP A 121 -6.40 13.75 -5.51
CA ASP A 121 -5.74 14.30 -6.70
C ASP A 121 -4.28 14.66 -6.42
N GLU A 122 -4.03 15.27 -5.29
CA GLU A 122 -2.67 15.63 -4.87
C GLU A 122 -1.81 14.37 -4.67
N VAL A 123 -2.39 13.34 -4.09
CA VAL A 123 -1.71 12.08 -3.82
C VAL A 123 -1.39 11.36 -5.14
N ILE A 124 -2.34 11.36 -6.07
CA ILE A 124 -2.13 10.78 -7.39
C ILE A 124 -1.05 11.53 -8.16
N ASP A 125 -1.05 12.86 -8.07
CA ASP A 125 -0.01 13.67 -8.72
C ASP A 125 1.36 13.34 -8.17
N ALA A 126 1.48 13.16 -6.85
CA ALA A 126 2.75 12.79 -6.23
C ALA A 126 3.22 11.43 -6.75
N ALA A 127 2.31 10.45 -6.85
CA ALA A 127 2.65 9.15 -7.40
C ALA A 127 3.20 9.28 -8.82
N ASN A 128 2.53 10.06 -9.66
CA ASN A 128 2.96 10.25 -11.03
C ASN A 128 4.31 10.97 -11.12
N GLU A 129 4.54 11.95 -10.27
CA GLU A 129 5.83 12.66 -10.24
C GLU A 129 7.00 11.72 -9.92
N HIS A 130 6.75 10.74 -9.07
CA HIS A 130 7.78 9.78 -8.67
C HIS A 130 7.77 8.51 -9.52
N ASN A 131 6.93 8.46 -10.54
CA ASN A 131 6.75 7.28 -11.40
C ASN A 131 6.33 6.05 -10.59
N LEU A 132 5.50 6.28 -9.58
CA LEU A 132 4.90 5.22 -8.79
C LEU A 132 3.63 4.72 -9.46
N ILE A 133 3.35 3.44 -9.26
CA ILE A 133 2.10 2.82 -9.67
C ILE A 133 1.17 2.85 -8.47
N MET A 134 -0.07 3.32 -8.64
CA MET A 134 -0.98 3.43 -7.51
C MET A 134 -2.33 2.82 -7.84
N LEU A 135 -2.84 2.02 -6.91
CA LEU A 135 -4.15 1.41 -6.98
C LEU A 135 -4.99 1.83 -5.79
N PHE A 136 -6.28 2.06 -6.04
CA PHE A 136 -7.27 2.31 -5.00
C PHE A 136 -8.16 1.09 -4.85
N THR A 137 -8.39 0.67 -3.61
CA THR A 137 -9.22 -0.51 -3.32
C THR A 137 -10.65 -0.16 -2.97
N ASN A 138 -10.96 1.09 -2.74
CA ASN A 138 -12.24 1.49 -2.17
C ASN A 138 -13.40 1.51 -3.14
N THR A 139 -13.24 0.83 -4.26
CA THR A 139 -14.28 0.85 -5.30
C THR A 139 -15.62 0.37 -4.78
N ARG A 140 -15.62 -0.57 -3.82
CA ARG A 140 -16.88 -1.13 -3.38
C ARG A 140 -17.63 -0.27 -2.41
N HIS A 141 -17.04 0.73 -1.83
CA HIS A 141 -17.79 1.57 -0.91
C HIS A 141 -18.79 2.45 -1.63
N PHE A 142 -18.67 2.56 -2.92
CA PHE A 142 -19.65 3.28 -3.71
C PHE A 142 -21.03 2.64 -3.69
N LYS A 143 -21.11 1.45 -3.19
CA LYS A 143 -22.37 0.73 -3.12
C LYS A 143 -23.26 1.15 -1.97
N HIS A 144 -22.76 1.94 -1.11
CA HIS A 144 -23.53 2.32 0.07
C HIS A 144 -24.49 3.43 -0.16
#